data_7f4280632e3ee70d6b88983e0ac6e7e6
#
_entry.id   7f4280632e3ee70d6b88983e0ac6e7e6
#
_cell.length_a   1.000
_cell.length_b   1.000
_cell.length_c   1.000
_cell.angle_alpha   90.00
_cell.angle_beta   90.00
_cell.angle_gamma   90.00
#
_symmetry.space_group_name_H-M   'P 1'
#
loop_
_entity.id
_entity.type
_entity.pdbx_description
1 polymer ?
#
loop_
_entity_poly.entity_id
_entity_poly.type
_entity_poly.pdbx_seq_one_letter_code
_entity_poly.pdbx_strand_id
1 'polypeptide(L)'
;MNPSTHYSTLAVPAPRRFDYWKEVVCRHCLAADSKPLSQSSFDGALTVNTVGDLDLCSLSSPLHYWERSERHLRSGPAEDLWLGFARNGHGQIEQGARKANLAAGNLFLYDATQAFRFSFGGTENHLVRIPRALLTERLPRIAQYTAMVLDDRRPGVIPLREMLRQAASTPTSMQDEHIAKRYAATLLDLLVISLELQDLTTTHQELDLYGRIMQYIQRHLTEPDLSIEGIARAHHVSTRTVTRAFARYQKTPVAEIWKERLNASREAIERGQVRSVSQAALDFGFSDFSHFSHAFRKAFGVAPNTLLHRG
;
A
#
# COMPACT_ATOMS: atom_id res chain seq x y z
N MET A 1 -2.02 -31.24 -8.47
CA MET A 1 -1.56 -30.33 -7.37
C MET A 1 -0.08 -30.04 -7.56
N ASN A 2 0.32 -28.77 -7.54
CA ASN A 2 1.73 -28.41 -7.52
C ASN A 2 2.30 -28.75 -6.13
N PRO A 3 3.47 -29.42 -6.06
CA PRO A 3 4.12 -29.68 -4.78
C PRO A 3 4.45 -28.34 -4.10
N SER A 4 4.38 -28.35 -2.75
CA SER A 4 4.86 -27.22 -1.95
C SER A 4 6.31 -26.90 -2.35
N THR A 5 6.56 -25.65 -2.68
CA THR A 5 7.91 -25.19 -3.05
C THR A 5 8.48 -24.33 -1.94
N HIS A 6 9.69 -24.67 -1.50
CA HIS A 6 10.38 -23.96 -0.41
C HIS A 6 11.65 -23.28 -0.92
N TYR A 7 11.85 -22.04 -0.53
CA TYR A 7 13.03 -21.23 -0.81
C TYR A 7 13.63 -20.68 0.48
N SER A 8 14.96 -20.70 0.57
CA SER A 8 15.69 -20.14 1.72
C SER A 8 16.89 -19.33 1.22
N THR A 9 17.05 -18.13 1.73
CA THR A 9 18.22 -17.30 1.43
C THR A 9 19.52 -17.87 2.00
N LEU A 10 19.43 -18.79 2.96
CA LEU A 10 20.60 -19.50 3.49
C LEU A 10 21.28 -20.39 2.45
N ALA A 11 20.57 -20.72 1.36
CA ALA A 11 21.13 -21.47 0.23
C ALA A 11 22.14 -20.67 -0.61
N VAL A 12 22.25 -19.34 -0.37
CA VAL A 12 23.16 -18.46 -1.12
C VAL A 12 24.10 -17.67 -0.18
N PRO A 13 25.27 -17.20 -0.67
CA PRO A 13 26.18 -16.40 0.13
C PRO A 13 25.53 -15.10 0.64
N ALA A 14 25.90 -14.67 1.84
CA ALA A 14 25.30 -13.55 2.55
C ALA A 14 25.15 -12.26 1.71
N PRO A 15 26.14 -11.81 0.90
CA PRO A 15 25.98 -10.59 0.09
C PRO A 15 24.90 -10.69 -0.99
N ARG A 16 24.51 -11.90 -1.41
CA ARG A 16 23.52 -12.13 -2.48
C ARG A 16 22.12 -12.48 -1.96
N ARG A 17 21.95 -12.62 -0.64
CA ARG A 17 20.70 -13.09 -0.03
C ARG A 17 19.52 -12.21 -0.33
N PHE A 18 19.69 -10.89 -0.27
CA PHE A 18 18.59 -9.98 -0.54
C PHE A 18 18.16 -9.97 -2.00
N ASP A 19 19.11 -10.01 -2.96
CA ASP A 19 18.81 -10.09 -4.39
C ASP A 19 18.07 -11.37 -4.71
N TYR A 20 18.54 -12.51 -4.18
CA TYR A 20 17.85 -13.80 -4.30
C TYR A 20 16.44 -13.76 -3.71
N TRP A 21 16.27 -13.16 -2.52
CA TRP A 21 14.95 -12.96 -1.89
C TRP A 21 14.03 -12.16 -2.80
N LYS A 22 14.49 -11.03 -3.30
CA LYS A 22 13.73 -10.18 -4.23
C LYS A 22 13.29 -10.96 -5.46
N GLU A 23 14.20 -11.70 -6.07
CA GLU A 23 13.90 -12.52 -7.26
C GLU A 23 12.81 -13.55 -6.98
N VAL A 24 12.94 -14.31 -5.89
CA VAL A 24 11.99 -15.37 -5.50
C VAL A 24 10.61 -14.78 -5.19
N VAL A 25 10.55 -13.72 -4.39
CA VAL A 25 9.26 -13.08 -4.06
C VAL A 25 8.60 -12.47 -5.30
N CYS A 26 9.37 -11.81 -6.19
CA CYS A 26 8.80 -11.26 -7.42
C CYS A 26 8.29 -12.36 -8.37
N ARG A 27 8.89 -13.55 -8.34
CA ARG A 27 8.44 -14.70 -9.15
C ARG A 27 7.10 -15.27 -8.68
N HIS A 28 6.88 -15.34 -7.37
CA HIS A 28 5.73 -16.03 -6.77
C HIS A 28 4.63 -15.09 -6.28
N CYS A 29 4.97 -13.85 -6.00
CA CYS A 29 3.99 -12.87 -5.55
C CYS A 29 3.76 -11.81 -6.64
N LEU A 30 4.44 -10.68 -6.55
CA LEU A 30 4.21 -9.53 -7.43
C LEU A 30 5.54 -8.87 -7.82
N ALA A 31 5.65 -8.50 -9.09
CA ALA A 31 6.75 -7.66 -9.56
C ALA A 31 6.71 -6.28 -8.87
N ALA A 32 7.77 -5.95 -8.14
CA ALA A 32 7.92 -4.71 -7.39
C ALA A 32 9.40 -4.40 -7.14
N ASP A 33 9.72 -3.14 -6.87
CA ASP A 33 11.04 -2.80 -6.35
C ASP A 33 11.10 -3.09 -4.85
N SER A 34 12.28 -3.53 -4.39
CA SER A 34 12.49 -3.83 -2.98
C SER A 34 13.86 -3.36 -2.51
N LYS A 35 13.95 -3.01 -1.24
CA LYS A 35 15.21 -2.67 -0.57
C LYS A 35 15.20 -3.14 0.88
N PRO A 36 16.36 -3.57 1.43
CA PRO A 36 16.48 -3.90 2.83
C PRO A 36 16.37 -2.61 3.67
N LEU A 37 15.86 -2.71 4.89
CA LEU A 37 15.82 -1.61 5.85
C LEU A 37 16.91 -1.74 6.92
N SER A 38 17.71 -2.81 6.87
CA SER A 38 18.86 -3.04 7.74
C SER A 38 20.07 -3.42 6.91
N GLN A 39 21.28 -3.13 7.42
CA GLN A 39 22.55 -3.55 6.81
C GLN A 39 23.00 -4.95 7.27
N SER A 40 22.24 -5.60 8.14
CA SER A 40 22.53 -6.97 8.59
C SER A 40 22.27 -7.99 7.47
N SER A 41 22.82 -9.19 7.62
CA SER A 41 22.54 -10.32 6.73
C SER A 41 21.03 -10.54 6.61
N PHE A 42 20.55 -10.74 5.39
CA PHE A 42 19.13 -10.93 5.10
C PHE A 42 18.79 -12.43 5.10
N ASP A 43 18.26 -12.92 6.21
CA ASP A 43 17.83 -14.32 6.35
C ASP A 43 16.31 -14.41 6.14
N GLY A 44 15.91 -14.95 5.00
CA GLY A 44 14.51 -15.08 4.60
C GLY A 44 14.16 -16.48 4.11
N ALA A 45 12.92 -16.88 4.30
CA ALA A 45 12.34 -18.11 3.78
C ALA A 45 10.95 -17.85 3.20
N LEU A 46 10.64 -18.50 2.08
CA LEU A 46 9.34 -18.48 1.42
C LEU A 46 8.92 -19.91 1.14
N THR A 47 7.68 -20.25 1.52
CA THR A 47 7.01 -21.47 1.11
C THR A 47 5.75 -21.13 0.33
N VAL A 48 5.59 -21.74 -0.83
CA VAL A 48 4.42 -21.53 -1.70
C VAL A 48 3.60 -22.81 -1.75
N ASN A 49 2.34 -22.72 -1.41
CA ASN A 49 1.35 -23.79 -1.44
C ASN A 49 0.12 -23.34 -2.21
N THR A 50 -0.67 -24.30 -2.70
CA THR A 50 -1.98 -24.04 -3.33
C THR A 50 -3.07 -24.69 -2.49
N VAL A 51 -4.15 -23.95 -2.23
CA VAL A 51 -5.35 -24.44 -1.55
C VAL A 51 -6.56 -24.14 -2.42
N GLY A 52 -7.04 -25.14 -3.16
CA GLY A 52 -8.04 -24.93 -4.21
C GLY A 52 -7.54 -23.96 -5.28
N ASP A 53 -8.26 -22.87 -5.47
CA ASP A 53 -7.94 -21.84 -6.46
C ASP A 53 -7.10 -20.67 -5.86
N LEU A 54 -6.58 -20.83 -4.63
CA LEU A 54 -5.81 -19.82 -3.91
C LEU A 54 -4.35 -20.25 -3.79
N ASP A 55 -3.41 -19.31 -4.01
CA ASP A 55 -2.01 -19.54 -3.66
C ASP A 55 -1.70 -18.91 -2.32
N LEU A 56 -1.08 -19.69 -1.45
CA LEU A 56 -0.69 -19.30 -0.11
C LEU A 56 0.83 -19.23 -0.02
N CYS A 57 1.37 -18.03 0.16
CA CYS A 57 2.77 -17.75 0.39
C CYS A 57 3.01 -17.54 1.89
N SER A 58 3.79 -18.43 2.51
CA SER A 58 4.24 -18.30 3.90
C SER A 58 5.66 -17.75 3.92
N LEU A 59 5.86 -16.61 4.62
CA LEU A 59 7.10 -15.84 4.58
C LEU A 59 7.67 -15.67 6.01
N SER A 60 9.00 -15.78 6.10
CA SER A 60 9.80 -15.34 7.23
C SER A 60 10.92 -14.47 6.70
N SER A 61 11.07 -13.23 7.22
CA SER A 61 12.10 -12.31 6.72
C SER A 61 12.34 -11.15 7.70
N PRO A 62 13.52 -10.54 7.70
CA PRO A 62 13.72 -9.22 8.30
C PRO A 62 12.79 -8.17 7.70
N LEU A 63 12.55 -7.09 8.43
CA LEU A 63 11.76 -5.98 7.93
C LEU A 63 12.44 -5.36 6.71
N HIS A 64 11.71 -5.27 5.60
CA HIS A 64 12.18 -4.69 4.34
C HIS A 64 11.04 -3.98 3.61
N TYR A 65 11.39 -3.21 2.58
CA TYR A 65 10.48 -2.34 1.85
C TYR A 65 10.20 -2.87 0.46
N TRP A 66 8.95 -2.71 0.03
CA TRP A 66 8.45 -2.99 -1.32
C TRP A 66 7.71 -1.79 -1.89
N GLU A 67 7.87 -1.57 -3.18
CA GLU A 67 7.13 -0.55 -3.92
C GLU A 67 6.72 -1.07 -5.30
N ARG A 68 5.40 -1.17 -5.50
CA ARG A 68 4.82 -1.40 -6.80
C ARG A 68 4.34 -0.07 -7.37
N SER A 69 5.03 0.42 -8.38
CA SER A 69 4.78 1.70 -9.02
C SER A 69 4.01 1.54 -10.34
N GLU A 70 3.57 2.63 -10.94
CA GLU A 70 2.93 2.68 -12.25
C GLU A 70 3.76 1.97 -13.36
N ARG A 71 5.09 1.98 -13.26
CA ARG A 71 5.98 1.25 -14.15
C ARG A 71 5.71 -0.26 -14.09
N HIS A 72 5.57 -0.81 -12.88
CA HIS A 72 5.30 -2.24 -12.69
C HIS A 72 3.90 -2.62 -13.15
N LEU A 73 2.90 -1.74 -13.00
CA LEU A 73 1.55 -1.96 -13.49
C LEU A 73 1.50 -2.10 -15.02
N ARG A 74 2.30 -1.29 -15.73
CA ARG A 74 2.38 -1.36 -17.19
C ARG A 74 3.17 -2.55 -17.72
N SER A 75 4.26 -2.94 -17.06
CA SER A 75 5.17 -4.01 -17.54
C SER A 75 4.75 -5.42 -17.13
N GLY A 76 3.96 -5.54 -16.07
CA GLY A 76 3.51 -6.81 -15.52
C GLY A 76 2.13 -6.62 -14.88
N PRO A 77 1.05 -6.54 -15.70
CA PRO A 77 -0.29 -6.43 -15.16
C PRO A 77 -0.59 -7.65 -14.28
N ALA A 78 -1.17 -7.41 -13.12
CA ALA A 78 -1.66 -8.42 -12.22
C ALA A 78 -3.05 -8.00 -11.76
N GLU A 79 -4.00 -8.88 -11.86
CA GLU A 79 -5.42 -8.58 -11.58
C GLU A 79 -5.86 -9.11 -10.21
N ASP A 80 -4.95 -9.74 -9.49
CA ASP A 80 -5.27 -10.42 -8.25
C ASP A 80 -5.45 -9.45 -7.07
N LEU A 81 -6.24 -9.90 -6.11
CA LEU A 81 -6.29 -9.33 -4.77
C LEU A 81 -5.42 -10.15 -3.83
N TRP A 82 -4.86 -9.51 -2.84
CA TRP A 82 -3.97 -10.16 -1.89
C TRP A 82 -4.45 -9.95 -0.46
N LEU A 83 -4.71 -11.05 0.24
CA LEU A 83 -4.99 -11.04 1.67
C LEU A 83 -3.69 -11.30 2.43
N GLY A 84 -3.29 -10.35 3.27
CA GLY A 84 -2.13 -10.48 4.15
C GLY A 84 -2.56 -10.86 5.56
N PHE A 85 -1.80 -11.77 6.17
CA PHE A 85 -1.89 -12.12 7.58
C PHE A 85 -0.53 -11.97 8.24
N ALA A 86 -0.38 -10.94 9.07
CA ALA A 86 0.80 -10.70 9.89
C ALA A 86 0.73 -11.55 11.17
N ARG A 87 0.99 -12.86 11.09
CA ARG A 87 0.83 -13.73 12.26
C ARG A 87 1.80 -13.36 13.39
N ASN A 88 3.10 -13.30 13.10
CA ASN A 88 4.16 -12.85 13.99
C ASN A 88 5.00 -11.76 13.31
N GLY A 89 4.34 -10.86 12.58
CA GLY A 89 4.95 -9.83 11.80
C GLY A 89 4.48 -8.43 12.17
N HIS A 90 5.17 -7.47 11.61
CA HIS A 90 4.84 -6.06 11.72
C HIS A 90 5.25 -5.32 10.45
N GLY A 91 4.67 -4.17 10.25
CA GLY A 91 5.00 -3.36 9.08
C GLY A 91 3.99 -2.25 8.83
N GLN A 92 3.92 -1.84 7.59
CA GLN A 92 3.01 -0.79 7.14
C GLN A 92 2.65 -1.00 5.68
N ILE A 93 1.41 -0.73 5.33
CA ILE A 93 0.94 -0.72 3.95
C ILE A 93 0.34 0.64 3.60
N GLU A 94 0.65 1.13 2.40
CA GLU A 94 0.06 2.33 1.80
C GLU A 94 -0.46 1.97 0.41
N GLN A 95 -1.72 2.26 0.14
CA GLN A 95 -2.32 2.08 -1.18
C GLN A 95 -3.42 3.12 -1.40
N GLY A 96 -3.36 3.84 -2.51
CA GLY A 96 -4.22 4.99 -2.75
C GLY A 96 -4.04 6.05 -1.66
N ALA A 97 -5.16 6.50 -1.09
CA ALA A 97 -5.15 7.47 0.01
C ALA A 97 -5.07 6.82 1.41
N ARG A 98 -4.87 5.50 1.49
CA ARG A 98 -4.92 4.76 2.75
C ARG A 98 -3.55 4.31 3.19
N LYS A 99 -3.38 4.31 4.50
CA LYS A 99 -2.19 3.82 5.18
C LYS A 99 -2.60 3.07 6.43
N ALA A 100 -2.10 1.87 6.60
CA ALA A 100 -2.34 1.06 7.78
C ALA A 100 -1.03 0.55 8.38
N ASN A 101 -0.92 0.62 9.70
CA ASN A 101 0.14 -0.03 10.47
C ASN A 101 -0.28 -1.46 10.75
N LEU A 102 0.65 -2.38 10.55
CA LEU A 102 0.44 -3.81 10.72
C LEU A 102 1.14 -4.29 12.00
N ALA A 103 0.40 -4.96 12.84
CA ALA A 103 0.88 -5.61 14.05
C ALA A 103 0.61 -7.11 13.99
N ALA A 104 1.21 -7.86 14.90
CA ALA A 104 0.97 -9.29 15.00
C ALA A 104 -0.53 -9.61 15.18
N GLY A 105 -1.02 -10.58 14.42
CA GLY A 105 -2.43 -10.96 14.36
C GLY A 105 -3.26 -10.23 13.32
N ASN A 106 -2.76 -9.16 12.70
CA ASN A 106 -3.55 -8.37 11.75
C ASN A 106 -3.79 -9.10 10.42
N LEU A 107 -5.03 -8.98 9.93
CA LEU A 107 -5.44 -9.27 8.56
C LEU A 107 -5.62 -7.97 7.79
N PHE A 108 -5.20 -7.93 6.53
CA PHE A 108 -5.33 -6.77 5.66
C PHE A 108 -5.45 -7.20 4.19
N LEU A 109 -6.09 -6.37 3.37
CA LEU A 109 -6.27 -6.63 1.93
C LEU A 109 -5.56 -5.56 1.11
N TYR A 110 -4.97 -5.93 -0.03
CA TYR A 110 -4.45 -4.98 -1.01
C TYR A 110 -4.71 -5.44 -2.45
N ASP A 111 -4.67 -4.49 -3.37
CA ASP A 111 -5.05 -4.66 -4.76
C ASP A 111 -3.81 -4.58 -5.66
N ALA A 112 -3.50 -5.66 -6.37
CA ALA A 112 -2.34 -5.71 -7.27
C ALA A 112 -2.48 -4.81 -8.51
N THR A 113 -3.70 -4.38 -8.86
CA THR A 113 -3.94 -3.46 -10.00
C THR A 113 -3.60 -2.00 -9.69
N GLN A 114 -3.26 -1.69 -8.44
CA GLN A 114 -2.95 -0.33 -8.00
C GLN A 114 -1.53 -0.26 -7.43
N ALA A 115 -0.93 0.91 -7.56
CA ALA A 115 0.35 1.20 -6.91
C ALA A 115 0.22 1.07 -5.39
N PHE A 116 1.25 0.54 -4.74
CA PHE A 116 1.32 0.44 -3.29
C PHE A 116 2.75 0.57 -2.78
N ARG A 117 2.87 0.92 -1.51
CA ARG A 117 4.11 0.83 -0.72
C ARG A 117 3.86 -0.07 0.48
N PHE A 118 4.81 -0.94 0.74
CA PHE A 118 4.65 -1.98 1.75
C PHE A 118 5.99 -2.20 2.46
N SER A 119 6.03 -2.04 3.76
CA SER A 119 7.13 -2.53 4.59
C SER A 119 6.61 -3.68 5.43
N PHE A 120 7.32 -4.79 5.43
CA PHE A 120 6.84 -6.00 6.10
C PHE A 120 8.01 -6.87 6.52
N GLY A 121 7.88 -7.48 7.69
CA GLY A 121 8.86 -8.43 8.22
C GLY A 121 8.30 -9.15 9.42
N GLY A 122 8.98 -10.23 9.82
CA GLY A 122 8.61 -11.08 10.95
C GLY A 122 8.89 -12.54 10.70
N THR A 123 8.73 -13.34 11.74
CA THR A 123 9.07 -14.77 11.70
C THR A 123 8.00 -15.64 11.04
N GLU A 124 6.77 -15.15 10.95
CA GLU A 124 5.66 -15.89 10.35
C GLU A 124 4.59 -14.94 9.81
N ASN A 125 4.52 -14.87 8.49
CA ASN A 125 3.58 -14.05 7.76
C ASN A 125 3.01 -14.84 6.60
N HIS A 126 1.78 -14.54 6.19
CA HIS A 126 1.15 -15.21 5.07
C HIS A 126 0.57 -14.18 4.11
N LEU A 127 0.72 -14.44 2.82
CA LEU A 127 0.07 -13.70 1.73
C LEU A 127 -0.73 -14.70 0.91
N VAL A 128 -2.01 -14.45 0.74
CA VAL A 128 -2.90 -15.27 -0.09
C VAL A 128 -3.24 -14.51 -1.35
N ARG A 129 -2.86 -15.07 -2.49
CA ARG A 129 -3.28 -14.60 -3.80
C ARG A 129 -4.69 -15.07 -4.09
N ILE A 130 -5.57 -14.14 -4.38
CA ILE A 130 -6.98 -14.39 -4.66
C ILE A 130 -7.29 -13.88 -6.07
N PRO A 131 -7.60 -14.76 -7.04
CA PRO A 131 -8.10 -14.33 -8.34
C PRO A 131 -9.26 -13.35 -8.17
N ARG A 132 -9.16 -12.16 -8.77
CA ARG A 132 -10.12 -11.07 -8.57
C ARG A 132 -11.58 -11.50 -8.79
N ALA A 133 -11.83 -12.30 -9.83
CA ALA A 133 -13.17 -12.78 -10.16
C ALA A 133 -13.85 -13.45 -8.97
N LEU A 134 -13.13 -14.32 -8.24
CA LEU A 134 -13.67 -15.05 -7.09
C LEU A 134 -14.17 -14.14 -5.96
N LEU A 135 -13.59 -12.95 -5.83
CA LEU A 135 -13.98 -12.02 -4.77
C LEU A 135 -14.96 -10.95 -5.27
N THR A 136 -14.81 -10.47 -6.51
CA THR A 136 -15.71 -9.45 -7.08
C THR A 136 -17.11 -9.98 -7.35
N GLU A 137 -17.26 -11.28 -7.65
CA GLU A 137 -18.57 -11.94 -7.74
C GLU A 137 -19.32 -11.95 -6.40
N ARG A 138 -18.59 -12.07 -5.28
CA ARG A 138 -19.13 -12.08 -3.93
C ARG A 138 -19.30 -10.67 -3.35
N LEU A 139 -18.35 -9.78 -3.66
CA LEU A 139 -18.28 -8.43 -3.10
C LEU A 139 -17.85 -7.43 -4.18
N PRO A 140 -18.79 -6.88 -5.00
CA PRO A 140 -18.47 -5.99 -6.11
C PRO A 140 -17.70 -4.72 -5.71
N ARG A 141 -17.84 -4.27 -4.44
CA ARG A 141 -17.18 -3.07 -3.93
C ARG A 141 -15.88 -3.37 -3.18
N ILE A 142 -15.16 -4.41 -3.55
CA ILE A 142 -13.95 -4.88 -2.84
C ILE A 142 -12.87 -3.81 -2.68
N ALA A 143 -12.71 -2.90 -3.64
CA ALA A 143 -11.70 -1.85 -3.62
C ALA A 143 -11.80 -0.91 -2.39
N GLN A 144 -12.97 -0.82 -1.77
CA GLN A 144 -13.16 0.00 -0.57
C GLN A 144 -12.53 -0.60 0.69
N TYR A 145 -12.09 -1.84 0.67
CA TYR A 145 -11.51 -2.55 1.81
C TYR A 145 -9.99 -2.71 1.74
N THR A 146 -9.35 -2.16 0.70
CA THR A 146 -7.90 -2.27 0.55
C THR A 146 -7.12 -1.33 1.47
N ALA A 147 -5.90 -1.74 1.85
CA ALA A 147 -4.99 -1.03 2.76
C ALA A 147 -5.63 -0.62 4.10
N MET A 148 -6.42 -1.54 4.67
CA MET A 148 -6.96 -1.40 6.01
C MET A 148 -6.74 -2.68 6.81
N VAL A 149 -6.59 -2.56 8.12
CA VAL A 149 -6.57 -3.70 9.05
C VAL A 149 -8.01 -4.07 9.38
N LEU A 150 -8.33 -5.36 9.33
CA LEU A 150 -9.65 -5.86 9.72
C LEU A 150 -9.79 -5.82 11.25
N ASP A 151 -10.90 -5.28 11.73
CA ASP A 151 -11.20 -5.18 13.17
C ASP A 151 -11.55 -6.56 13.73
N ASP A 152 -10.73 -7.06 14.64
CA ASP A 152 -10.89 -8.37 15.31
C ASP A 152 -12.21 -8.54 16.07
N ARG A 153 -12.83 -7.44 16.47
CA ARG A 153 -14.12 -7.46 17.17
C ARG A 153 -15.28 -7.79 16.24
N ARG A 154 -15.04 -7.76 14.92
CA ARG A 154 -16.08 -8.08 13.94
C ARG A 154 -16.19 -9.58 13.72
N PRO A 155 -17.41 -10.11 13.63
CA PRO A 155 -17.64 -11.51 13.29
C PRO A 155 -16.92 -11.91 12.00
N GLY A 156 -16.43 -13.14 11.94
CA GLY A 156 -15.71 -13.67 10.76
C GLY A 156 -14.19 -13.48 10.80
N VAL A 157 -13.65 -12.42 11.41
CA VAL A 157 -12.20 -12.13 11.40
C VAL A 157 -11.39 -13.19 12.16
N ILE A 158 -11.83 -13.59 13.35
CA ILE A 158 -11.15 -14.64 14.14
C ILE A 158 -11.24 -16.01 13.45
N PRO A 159 -12.41 -16.49 12.99
CA PRO A 159 -12.50 -17.73 12.22
C PRO A 159 -11.65 -17.71 10.92
N LEU A 160 -11.65 -16.60 10.18
CA LEU A 160 -10.83 -16.42 8.98
C LEU A 160 -9.33 -16.59 9.30
N ARG A 161 -8.86 -15.92 10.37
CA ARG A 161 -7.47 -16.02 10.84
C ARG A 161 -7.10 -17.46 11.19
N GLU A 162 -7.96 -18.16 11.90
CA GLU A 162 -7.72 -19.54 12.27
C GLU A 162 -7.67 -20.48 11.06
N MET A 163 -8.57 -20.31 10.09
CA MET A 163 -8.53 -21.06 8.84
C MET A 163 -7.24 -20.81 8.05
N LEU A 164 -6.79 -19.55 7.95
CA LEU A 164 -5.52 -19.22 7.30
C LEU A 164 -4.32 -19.89 8.01
N ARG A 165 -4.33 -19.86 9.35
CA ARG A 165 -3.29 -20.53 10.15
C ARG A 165 -3.24 -22.04 9.88
N GLN A 166 -4.39 -22.70 9.82
CA GLN A 166 -4.48 -24.12 9.52
C GLN A 166 -4.03 -24.43 8.10
N ALA A 167 -4.47 -23.65 7.11
CA ALA A 167 -4.05 -23.79 5.71
C ALA A 167 -2.53 -23.69 5.55
N ALA A 168 -1.88 -22.79 6.30
CA ALA A 168 -0.43 -22.60 6.28
C ALA A 168 0.34 -23.74 6.97
N SER A 169 -0.24 -24.34 8.03
CA SER A 169 0.44 -25.34 8.87
C SER A 169 0.27 -26.78 8.36
N THR A 170 -0.73 -27.07 7.53
CA THR A 170 -1.11 -28.43 7.14
C THR A 170 -1.33 -28.60 5.63
N PRO A 171 -0.32 -28.33 4.79
CA PRO A 171 -0.50 -28.43 3.34
C PRO A 171 -0.85 -29.84 2.86
N THR A 172 -0.45 -30.88 3.61
CA THR A 172 -0.63 -32.29 3.25
C THR A 172 -2.06 -32.82 3.50
N SER A 173 -2.83 -32.19 4.40
CA SER A 173 -4.21 -32.64 4.70
C SER A 173 -5.25 -32.26 3.63
N MET A 174 -4.86 -31.41 2.68
CA MET A 174 -5.74 -30.94 1.59
C MET A 174 -5.36 -31.57 0.23
N GLN A 175 -4.99 -32.85 0.22
CA GLN A 175 -4.60 -33.55 -1.02
C GLN A 175 -5.78 -33.83 -1.94
N ASP A 176 -7.00 -33.91 -1.40
CA ASP A 176 -8.22 -34.00 -2.21
C ASP A 176 -8.58 -32.65 -2.78
N GLU A 177 -8.59 -32.55 -4.12
CA GLU A 177 -8.86 -31.31 -4.83
C GLU A 177 -10.26 -30.74 -4.53
N HIS A 178 -11.26 -31.63 -4.37
CA HIS A 178 -12.63 -31.22 -4.05
C HIS A 178 -12.69 -30.60 -2.64
N ILE A 179 -12.02 -31.22 -1.67
CA ILE A 179 -11.94 -30.68 -0.30
C ILE A 179 -11.18 -29.37 -0.30
N ALA A 180 -10.05 -29.28 -1.01
CA ALA A 180 -9.27 -28.04 -1.12
C ALA A 180 -10.07 -26.88 -1.72
N LYS A 181 -10.85 -27.12 -2.79
CA LYS A 181 -11.74 -26.11 -3.37
C LYS A 181 -12.84 -25.66 -2.41
N ARG A 182 -13.45 -26.58 -1.68
CA ARG A 182 -14.47 -26.25 -0.67
C ARG A 182 -13.86 -25.43 0.48
N TYR A 183 -12.65 -25.79 0.93
CA TYR A 183 -11.94 -25.03 1.95
C TYR A 183 -11.65 -23.60 1.49
N ALA A 184 -11.15 -23.44 0.26
CA ALA A 184 -10.90 -22.13 -0.35
C ALA A 184 -12.19 -21.30 -0.46
N ALA A 185 -13.30 -21.91 -0.89
CA ALA A 185 -14.60 -21.25 -0.96
C ALA A 185 -15.08 -20.77 0.42
N THR A 186 -14.96 -21.61 1.45
CA THR A 186 -15.32 -21.24 2.84
C THR A 186 -14.45 -20.10 3.36
N LEU A 187 -13.14 -20.11 3.04
CA LEU A 187 -12.21 -19.03 3.42
C LEU A 187 -12.62 -17.71 2.75
N LEU A 188 -13.00 -17.74 1.47
CA LEU A 188 -13.49 -16.57 0.74
C LEU A 188 -14.81 -16.04 1.31
N ASP A 189 -15.75 -16.92 1.67
CA ASP A 189 -17.01 -16.53 2.28
C ASP A 189 -16.79 -15.89 3.67
N LEU A 190 -15.90 -16.44 4.50
CA LEU A 190 -15.49 -15.81 5.76
C LEU A 190 -14.81 -14.46 5.54
N LEU A 191 -13.96 -14.32 4.50
CA LEU A 191 -13.35 -13.05 4.15
C LEU A 191 -14.40 -12.02 3.78
N VAL A 192 -15.37 -12.37 2.94
CA VAL A 192 -16.47 -11.48 2.54
C VAL A 192 -17.28 -11.03 3.76
N ILE A 193 -17.70 -11.96 4.61
CA ILE A 193 -18.40 -11.62 5.86
C ILE A 193 -17.56 -10.69 6.74
N SER A 194 -16.27 -11.00 6.89
CA SER A 194 -15.35 -10.18 7.67
C SER A 194 -15.23 -8.76 7.11
N LEU A 195 -15.26 -8.58 5.80
CA LEU A 195 -15.18 -7.29 5.13
C LEU A 195 -16.51 -6.53 5.24
N GLU A 196 -17.63 -7.16 4.95
CA GLU A 196 -18.95 -6.52 4.98
C GLU A 196 -19.32 -6.01 6.38
N LEU A 197 -18.88 -6.71 7.41
CA LEU A 197 -19.12 -6.33 8.80
C LEU A 197 -18.14 -5.29 9.34
N GLN A 198 -17.12 -4.88 8.56
CA GLN A 198 -16.30 -3.73 8.97
C GLN A 198 -17.17 -2.47 9.03
N ASP A 199 -16.96 -1.67 10.05
CA ASP A 199 -17.69 -0.41 10.20
C ASP A 199 -17.12 0.63 9.22
N LEU A 200 -17.69 0.65 8.02
CA LEU A 200 -17.31 1.60 6.98
C LEU A 200 -17.93 2.99 7.21
N THR A 201 -18.91 3.11 8.07
CA THR A 201 -19.69 4.35 8.23
C THR A 201 -18.90 5.47 8.88
N THR A 202 -18.02 5.16 9.83
CA THR A 202 -17.17 6.19 10.48
C THR A 202 -15.82 6.34 9.80
N THR A 203 -15.25 5.24 9.30
CA THR A 203 -13.92 5.21 8.69
C THR A 203 -13.97 5.56 7.20
N HIS A 204 -15.04 5.17 6.51
CA HIS A 204 -15.16 5.32 5.05
C HIS A 204 -15.50 6.75 4.62
N GLN A 205 -16.43 7.42 5.30
CA GLN A 205 -16.75 8.80 4.93
C GLN A 205 -15.55 9.72 5.13
N GLU A 206 -14.72 9.48 6.14
CA GLU A 206 -13.55 10.32 6.43
C GLU A 206 -12.29 9.90 5.65
N LEU A 207 -12.10 8.60 5.39
CA LEU A 207 -11.01 8.12 4.51
C LEU A 207 -11.30 8.45 3.05
N ASP A 208 -12.54 8.26 2.61
CA ASP A 208 -13.00 8.69 1.30
C ASP A 208 -12.95 10.23 1.18
N LEU A 209 -13.30 10.95 2.22
CA LEU A 209 -13.19 12.40 2.26
C LEU A 209 -11.74 12.86 2.16
N TYR A 210 -10.79 12.26 2.90
CA TYR A 210 -9.37 12.59 2.77
C TYR A 210 -8.87 12.34 1.34
N GLY A 211 -9.18 11.18 0.76
CA GLY A 211 -8.79 10.83 -0.61
C GLY A 211 -9.37 11.80 -1.65
N ARG A 212 -10.66 12.13 -1.53
CA ARG A 212 -11.32 13.12 -2.38
C ARG A 212 -10.70 14.51 -2.24
N ILE A 213 -10.40 14.92 -1.01
CA ILE A 213 -9.74 16.20 -0.75
C ILE A 213 -8.33 16.21 -1.35
N MET A 214 -7.55 15.13 -1.20
CA MET A 214 -6.22 15.05 -1.81
C MET A 214 -6.28 15.12 -3.35
N GLN A 215 -7.23 14.44 -3.97
CA GLN A 215 -7.46 14.57 -5.41
C GLN A 215 -7.88 15.99 -5.81
N TYR A 216 -8.72 16.64 -5.02
CA TYR A 216 -9.10 18.02 -5.24
C TYR A 216 -7.87 18.93 -5.15
N ILE A 217 -7.06 18.81 -4.09
CA ILE A 217 -5.81 19.57 -3.93
C ILE A 217 -4.92 19.37 -5.16
N GLN A 218 -4.68 18.14 -5.62
CA GLN A 218 -3.82 17.86 -6.77
C GLN A 218 -4.32 18.51 -8.08
N ARG A 219 -5.63 18.59 -8.27
CA ARG A 219 -6.22 19.23 -9.47
C ARG A 219 -6.16 20.77 -9.42
N HIS A 220 -6.09 21.35 -8.22
CA HIS A 220 -6.17 22.78 -7.99
C HIS A 220 -4.86 23.38 -7.44
N LEU A 221 -3.71 22.67 -7.55
CA LEU A 221 -2.42 23.09 -7.00
C LEU A 221 -1.94 24.45 -7.52
N THR A 222 -2.28 24.78 -8.77
CA THR A 222 -1.91 26.02 -9.46
C THR A 222 -2.80 27.21 -9.07
N GLU A 223 -3.91 26.97 -8.37
CA GLU A 223 -4.81 28.03 -7.93
C GLU A 223 -4.26 28.73 -6.68
N PRO A 224 -3.97 30.05 -6.74
CA PRO A 224 -3.38 30.76 -5.59
C PRO A 224 -4.29 30.81 -4.37
N ASP A 225 -5.62 30.79 -4.58
CA ASP A 225 -6.67 30.88 -3.55
C ASP A 225 -7.11 29.51 -2.99
N LEU A 226 -6.41 28.42 -3.36
CA LEU A 226 -6.66 27.11 -2.78
C LEU A 226 -6.52 27.16 -1.24
N SER A 227 -7.65 27.03 -0.54
CA SER A 227 -7.76 27.20 0.91
C SER A 227 -8.59 26.09 1.55
N ILE A 228 -8.48 25.96 2.87
CA ILE A 228 -9.29 24.99 3.63
C ILE A 228 -10.77 25.29 3.47
N GLU A 229 -11.15 26.55 3.44
CA GLU A 229 -12.52 27.03 3.25
C GLU A 229 -13.05 26.67 1.85
N GLY A 230 -12.22 26.83 0.81
CA GLY A 230 -12.52 26.42 -0.56
C GLY A 230 -12.74 24.91 -0.67
N ILE A 231 -11.85 24.14 -0.09
CA ILE A 231 -11.96 22.68 -0.01
C ILE A 231 -13.22 22.23 0.73
N ALA A 232 -13.51 22.84 1.88
CA ALA A 232 -14.68 22.53 2.67
C ALA A 232 -15.98 22.78 1.90
N ARG A 233 -16.08 23.90 1.19
CA ARG A 233 -17.22 24.23 0.29
C ARG A 233 -17.37 23.24 -0.85
N ALA A 234 -16.26 22.91 -1.54
CA ALA A 234 -16.26 21.98 -2.68
C ALA A 234 -16.72 20.57 -2.29
N HIS A 235 -16.49 20.18 -1.03
CA HIS A 235 -16.89 18.86 -0.51
C HIS A 235 -18.14 18.88 0.37
N HIS A 236 -18.83 20.02 0.50
CA HIS A 236 -20.03 20.18 1.34
C HIS A 236 -19.84 19.76 2.80
N VAL A 237 -18.69 20.09 3.38
CA VAL A 237 -18.33 19.79 4.78
C VAL A 237 -17.82 21.04 5.50
N SER A 238 -17.70 20.97 6.83
CA SER A 238 -17.08 22.04 7.61
C SER A 238 -15.55 21.98 7.53
N THR A 239 -14.86 23.11 7.72
CA THR A 239 -13.38 23.18 7.84
C THR A 239 -12.86 22.29 8.97
N ARG A 240 -13.63 22.15 10.06
CA ARG A 240 -13.34 21.21 11.17
C ARG A 240 -13.32 19.76 10.66
N THR A 241 -14.25 19.39 9.79
CA THR A 241 -14.31 18.05 9.21
C THR A 241 -13.12 17.78 8.29
N VAL A 242 -12.72 18.77 7.46
CA VAL A 242 -11.50 18.72 6.66
C VAL A 242 -10.28 18.50 7.55
N THR A 243 -10.09 19.32 8.58
CA THR A 243 -8.95 19.21 9.50
C THR A 243 -8.91 17.85 10.21
N ARG A 244 -10.07 17.32 10.65
CA ARG A 244 -10.17 16.01 11.29
C ARG A 244 -9.79 14.87 10.37
N ALA A 245 -10.16 14.95 9.07
CA ALA A 245 -9.77 13.95 8.08
C ALA A 245 -8.23 13.86 7.92
N PHE A 246 -7.52 14.99 8.00
CA PHE A 246 -6.06 15.03 7.94
C PHE A 246 -5.39 14.65 9.26
N ALA A 247 -5.97 14.98 10.40
CA ALA A 247 -5.41 14.69 11.74
C ALA A 247 -5.19 13.18 11.97
N ARG A 248 -6.01 12.31 11.38
CA ARG A 248 -5.82 10.84 11.41
C ARG A 248 -4.49 10.39 10.83
N TYR A 249 -3.96 11.14 9.88
CA TYR A 249 -2.67 10.88 9.24
C TYR A 249 -1.53 11.67 9.88
N GLN A 250 -1.77 12.31 11.04
CA GLN A 250 -0.82 13.23 11.70
C GLN A 250 -0.38 14.38 10.76
N LYS A 251 -1.29 14.83 9.91
CA LYS A 251 -1.09 15.86 8.89
C LYS A 251 -2.03 17.03 9.11
N THR A 252 -1.74 18.16 8.47
CA THR A 252 -2.67 19.27 8.34
C THR A 252 -2.96 19.55 6.87
N PRO A 253 -4.17 20.00 6.50
CA PRO A 253 -4.50 20.33 5.11
C PRO A 253 -3.52 21.34 4.50
N VAL A 254 -3.17 22.39 5.25
CA VAL A 254 -2.24 23.43 4.81
C VAL A 254 -0.85 22.84 4.52
N ALA A 255 -0.31 22.04 5.43
CA ALA A 255 1.02 21.42 5.24
C ALA A 255 1.04 20.49 4.01
N GLU A 256 -0.04 19.75 3.75
CA GLU A 256 -0.12 18.90 2.56
C GLU A 256 -0.27 19.73 1.26
N ILE A 257 -1.04 20.81 1.24
CA ILE A 257 -1.10 21.73 0.10
C ILE A 257 0.31 22.26 -0.25
N TRP A 258 1.03 22.76 0.75
CA TRP A 258 2.39 23.27 0.56
C TRP A 258 3.36 22.18 0.08
N LYS A 259 3.27 20.97 0.63
CA LYS A 259 4.09 19.83 0.23
C LYS A 259 3.82 19.44 -1.23
N GLU A 260 2.56 19.31 -1.63
CA GLU A 260 2.19 18.95 -2.99
C GLU A 260 2.61 20.03 -4.00
N ARG A 261 2.45 21.31 -3.65
CA ARG A 261 2.94 22.43 -4.48
C ARG A 261 4.46 22.39 -4.67
N LEU A 262 5.22 22.10 -3.60
CA LEU A 262 6.68 21.95 -3.69
C LEU A 262 7.08 20.75 -4.55
N ASN A 263 6.41 19.61 -4.41
CA ASN A 263 6.65 18.42 -5.22
C ASN A 263 6.39 18.70 -6.71
N ALA A 264 5.24 19.28 -7.03
CA ALA A 264 4.87 19.62 -8.40
C ALA A 264 5.81 20.66 -9.01
N SER A 265 6.22 21.69 -8.25
CA SER A 265 7.20 22.68 -8.72
C SER A 265 8.57 22.06 -9.02
N ARG A 266 9.03 21.12 -8.17
CA ARG A 266 10.25 20.38 -8.41
C ARG A 266 10.17 19.54 -9.67
N GLU A 267 9.09 18.81 -9.87
CA GLU A 267 8.88 17.99 -11.06
C GLU A 267 8.85 18.84 -12.34
N ALA A 268 8.20 20.02 -12.30
CA ALA A 268 8.18 20.97 -13.42
C ALA A 268 9.56 21.52 -13.76
N ILE A 269 10.40 21.81 -12.73
CA ILE A 269 11.78 22.26 -12.92
C ILE A 269 12.63 21.12 -13.53
N GLU A 270 12.58 19.92 -12.97
CA GLU A 270 13.37 18.77 -13.43
C GLU A 270 13.00 18.33 -14.85
N ARG A 271 11.76 18.55 -15.28
CA ARG A 271 11.27 18.28 -16.64
C ARG A 271 11.47 19.45 -17.63
N GLY A 272 12.06 20.55 -17.20
CA GLY A 272 12.26 21.72 -18.05
C GLY A 272 10.95 22.41 -18.48
N GLN A 273 9.86 22.22 -17.75
CA GLN A 273 8.55 22.84 -18.05
C GLN A 273 8.47 24.31 -17.65
N VAL A 274 9.41 24.77 -16.84
CA VAL A 274 9.52 26.17 -16.37
C VAL A 274 10.88 26.74 -16.70
N ARG A 275 10.93 28.03 -17.05
CA ARG A 275 12.15 28.72 -17.48
C ARG A 275 12.89 29.44 -16.36
N SER A 276 12.25 29.61 -15.22
CA SER A 276 12.85 30.29 -14.05
C SER A 276 12.24 29.81 -12.75
N VAL A 277 12.98 30.02 -11.65
CA VAL A 277 12.50 29.75 -10.29
C VAL A 277 11.28 30.59 -9.95
N SER A 278 11.24 31.84 -10.41
CA SER A 278 10.10 32.72 -10.19
C SER A 278 8.84 32.23 -10.91
N GLN A 279 8.99 31.74 -12.14
CA GLN A 279 7.88 31.10 -12.86
C GLN A 279 7.38 29.86 -12.12
N ALA A 280 8.28 28.97 -11.69
CA ALA A 280 7.90 27.78 -10.91
C ALA A 280 7.13 28.16 -9.64
N ALA A 281 7.57 29.19 -8.92
CA ALA A 281 6.87 29.65 -7.73
C ALA A 281 5.46 30.16 -8.04
N LEU A 282 5.30 31.00 -9.06
CA LEU A 282 4.01 31.57 -9.47
C LEU A 282 3.04 30.48 -9.95
N ASP A 283 3.51 29.60 -10.86
CA ASP A 283 2.70 28.55 -11.47
C ASP A 283 2.13 27.57 -10.43
N PHE A 284 2.80 27.41 -9.30
CA PHE A 284 2.35 26.54 -8.20
C PHE A 284 1.85 27.32 -6.97
N GLY A 285 1.37 28.56 -7.16
CA GLY A 285 0.60 29.31 -6.17
C GLY A 285 1.42 29.86 -5.00
N PHE A 286 2.73 30.13 -5.19
CA PHE A 286 3.55 30.84 -4.23
C PHE A 286 3.59 32.32 -4.57
N SER A 287 3.18 33.18 -3.66
CA SER A 287 3.23 34.64 -3.82
C SER A 287 4.58 35.25 -3.37
N ASP A 288 5.34 34.53 -2.55
CA ASP A 288 6.65 34.96 -2.02
C ASP A 288 7.76 34.02 -2.51
N PHE A 289 8.64 34.55 -3.36
CA PHE A 289 9.76 33.79 -3.94
C PHE A 289 10.85 33.44 -2.93
N SER A 290 11.07 34.28 -1.91
CA SER A 290 12.05 34.01 -0.85
C SER A 290 11.54 32.87 0.01
N HIS A 291 10.28 32.92 0.38
CA HIS A 291 9.63 31.85 1.12
C HIS A 291 9.63 30.52 0.33
N PHE A 292 9.30 30.57 -0.98
CA PHE A 292 9.39 29.41 -1.86
C PHE A 292 10.78 28.78 -1.87
N SER A 293 11.82 29.58 -2.13
CA SER A 293 13.20 29.08 -2.22
C SER A 293 13.68 28.46 -0.90
N HIS A 294 13.30 29.07 0.22
CA HIS A 294 13.64 28.55 1.57
C HIS A 294 12.89 27.23 1.84
N ALA A 295 11.57 27.20 1.57
CA ALA A 295 10.77 26.00 1.78
C ALA A 295 11.23 24.85 0.87
N PHE A 296 11.56 25.13 -0.39
CA PHE A 296 12.08 24.18 -1.36
C PHE A 296 13.42 23.57 -0.88
N ARG A 297 14.37 24.43 -0.45
CA ARG A 297 15.65 23.96 0.08
C ARG A 297 15.49 23.12 1.35
N LYS A 298 14.55 23.51 2.22
CA LYS A 298 14.22 22.73 3.43
C LYS A 298 13.64 21.36 3.09
N ALA A 299 12.79 21.30 2.06
CA ALA A 299 12.11 20.05 1.65
C ALA A 299 13.04 19.09 0.90
N PHE A 300 13.92 19.59 0.04
CA PHE A 300 14.70 18.79 -0.90
C PHE A 300 16.21 18.84 -0.71
N GLY A 301 16.72 19.63 0.23
CA GLY A 301 18.15 19.76 0.52
C GLY A 301 18.94 20.58 -0.50
N VAL A 302 18.33 21.00 -1.62
CA VAL A 302 18.96 21.75 -2.72
C VAL A 302 18.15 22.99 -3.07
N ALA A 303 18.80 24.03 -3.57
CA ALA A 303 18.09 25.22 -4.03
C ALA A 303 17.42 24.97 -5.39
N PRO A 304 16.24 25.58 -5.69
CA PRO A 304 15.51 25.30 -6.94
C PRO A 304 16.30 25.68 -8.20
N ASN A 305 17.15 26.72 -8.16
CA ASN A 305 18.00 27.11 -9.29
C ASN A 305 19.05 26.06 -9.65
N THR A 306 19.49 25.24 -8.69
CA THR A 306 20.46 24.16 -8.95
C THR A 306 19.89 23.08 -9.87
N LEU A 307 18.56 22.91 -9.88
CA LEU A 307 17.89 21.93 -10.73
C LEU A 307 17.61 22.50 -12.13
N LEU A 308 17.40 23.82 -12.29
CA LEU A 308 17.20 24.48 -13.58
C LEU A 308 18.41 24.37 -14.53
N HIS A 309 19.63 24.22 -13.99
CA HIS A 309 20.88 24.17 -14.77
C HIS A 309 21.32 22.76 -15.09
N ARG A 310 20.52 21.72 -14.80
CA ARG A 310 20.81 20.31 -15.07
C ARG A 310 19.99 19.70 -16.23
N GLY A 311 19.13 20.50 -16.85
CA GLY A 311 18.25 20.10 -17.94
C GLY A 311 18.77 20.67 -19.31
#